data_b9735375a674515c9409ca4b408477ed
#
_entry.id   b9735375a674515c9409ca4b408477ed
#
_cell.length_a   1.000
_cell.length_b   1.000
_cell.length_c   1.000
_cell.angle_alpha   90.00
_cell.angle_beta   90.00
_cell.angle_gamma   90.00
#
_symmetry.space_group_name_H-M   'P 1'
#
loop_
_entity.id
_entity.type
_entity.pdbx_description
1 polymer ?
#
loop_
_entity_poly.entity_id
_entity_poly.type
_entity_poly.pdbx_seq_one_letter_code
_entity_poly.pdbx_strand_id
1 'polypeptide(L)'
;SGSTILVLSDRGIDAGNAPIPALLAVSGLHHHLVREKKRTKVGLVVETGEAREVHHFALLIGYGANAINPYLALDSLSRLQADGYIDADFDEQEAKNLYLKSLKKGVIKVMSKMGISTVQAYRGAQIFEAIGLSSELVDKYFTKTPSRIEGVGLAELGKETVGRHRIGFPDREGGLSDLSWGGVYQWRRDGEYHLFNPDTVFRLQHATRSGKREIFKEYTELVDNQSRNLATLRGLFEISESQTPVSIDEVEPVEEIFKRFKT
;
A
#
# COMPACT_ATOMS: atom_id res chain seq x y z
N SER A 1 -5.07 -24.84 23.53
CA SER A 1 -3.64 -25.16 23.47
C SER A 1 -2.88 -24.22 24.39
N GLY A 2 -1.81 -24.69 25.03
CA GLY A 2 -0.95 -23.89 25.95
C GLY A 2 0.14 -23.09 25.18
N SER A 3 -0.03 -22.85 23.88
CA SER A 3 0.97 -22.16 23.07
C SER A 3 1.12 -20.70 23.44
N THR A 4 2.34 -20.26 23.67
CA THR A 4 2.71 -18.86 23.99
C THR A 4 3.18 -18.06 22.77
N ILE A 5 3.49 -18.73 21.67
CA ILE A 5 3.87 -18.14 20.39
C ILE A 5 3.02 -18.77 19.30
N LEU A 6 2.45 -17.91 18.45
CA LEU A 6 1.75 -18.31 17.23
C LEU A 6 2.53 -17.77 16.02
N VAL A 7 2.84 -18.66 15.11
CA VAL A 7 3.51 -18.33 13.85
C VAL A 7 2.49 -18.38 12.72
N LEU A 8 2.27 -17.26 12.05
CA LEU A 8 1.53 -17.18 10.80
C LEU A 8 2.53 -17.27 9.66
N SER A 9 2.38 -18.27 8.80
CA SER A 9 3.30 -18.51 7.69
C SER A 9 2.55 -18.75 6.39
N ASP A 10 3.02 -18.15 5.31
CA ASP A 10 2.56 -18.39 3.94
C ASP A 10 3.50 -19.29 3.13
N ARG A 11 4.51 -19.91 3.76
CA ARG A 11 5.45 -20.84 3.08
C ARG A 11 4.79 -22.08 2.50
N GLY A 12 3.63 -22.45 2.97
CA GLY A 12 2.91 -23.63 2.52
C GLY A 12 1.98 -23.40 1.32
N ILE A 13 2.16 -22.34 0.57
CA ILE A 13 1.37 -22.06 -0.64
C ILE A 13 1.79 -23.00 -1.77
N ASP A 14 0.80 -23.50 -2.50
CA ASP A 14 0.96 -24.36 -3.68
C ASP A 14 -0.19 -24.07 -4.67
N ALA A 15 -0.25 -24.81 -5.77
CA ALA A 15 -1.29 -24.59 -6.79
C ALA A 15 -2.74 -24.70 -6.26
N GLY A 16 -2.97 -25.45 -5.19
CA GLY A 16 -4.29 -25.66 -4.57
C GLY A 16 -4.57 -24.75 -3.36
N ASN A 17 -3.56 -24.10 -2.80
CA ASN A 17 -3.65 -23.36 -1.55
C ASN A 17 -3.12 -21.92 -1.70
N ALA A 18 -4.04 -20.96 -1.84
CA ALA A 18 -3.71 -19.53 -1.85
C ALA A 18 -3.49 -19.02 -0.42
N PRO A 19 -2.55 -18.06 -0.19
CA PRO A 19 -2.32 -17.48 1.13
C PRO A 19 -3.43 -16.50 1.50
N ILE A 20 -3.75 -16.43 2.79
CA ILE A 20 -4.50 -15.27 3.31
C ILE A 20 -3.53 -14.07 3.32
N PRO A 21 -3.93 -12.88 2.85
CA PRO A 21 -3.08 -11.69 2.92
C PRO A 21 -2.53 -11.49 4.34
N ALA A 22 -1.21 -11.31 4.45
CA ALA A 22 -0.50 -11.35 5.74
C ALA A 22 -1.05 -10.31 6.74
N LEU A 23 -1.36 -9.10 6.28
CA LEU A 23 -1.92 -8.05 7.13
C LEU A 23 -3.31 -8.42 7.65
N LEU A 24 -4.18 -8.99 6.80
CA LEU A 24 -5.51 -9.45 7.19
C LEU A 24 -5.42 -10.58 8.23
N ALA A 25 -4.51 -11.53 8.04
CA ALA A 25 -4.29 -12.64 8.95
C ALA A 25 -3.80 -12.16 10.33
N VAL A 26 -2.79 -11.28 10.35
CA VAL A 26 -2.23 -10.72 11.59
C VAL A 26 -3.27 -9.91 12.35
N SER A 27 -3.90 -8.96 11.69
CA SER A 27 -4.88 -8.08 12.31
C SER A 27 -6.11 -8.85 12.78
N GLY A 28 -6.63 -9.76 11.96
CA GLY A 28 -7.75 -10.63 12.31
C GLY A 28 -7.47 -11.46 13.55
N LEU A 29 -6.29 -12.11 13.61
CA LEU A 29 -5.89 -12.88 14.78
C LEU A 29 -5.65 -12.00 16.01
N HIS A 30 -4.98 -10.84 15.83
CA HIS A 30 -4.76 -9.88 16.91
C HIS A 30 -6.09 -9.47 17.56
N HIS A 31 -7.04 -9.00 16.77
CA HIS A 31 -8.34 -8.55 17.30
C HIS A 31 -9.19 -9.69 17.83
N HIS A 32 -9.11 -10.89 17.24
CA HIS A 32 -9.73 -12.08 17.83
C HIS A 32 -9.18 -12.36 19.23
N LEU A 33 -7.87 -12.39 19.39
CA LEU A 33 -7.24 -12.62 20.70
C LEU A 33 -7.55 -11.51 21.72
N VAL A 34 -7.75 -10.27 21.27
CA VAL A 34 -8.21 -9.16 22.13
C VAL A 34 -9.62 -9.45 22.65
N ARG A 35 -10.56 -9.81 21.75
CA ARG A 35 -11.94 -10.16 22.12
C ARG A 35 -12.00 -11.34 23.10
N GLU A 36 -11.13 -12.34 22.88
CA GLU A 36 -10.99 -13.52 23.75
C GLU A 36 -10.20 -13.24 25.05
N LYS A 37 -9.73 -12.01 25.29
CA LYS A 37 -8.90 -11.62 26.45
C LYS A 37 -7.61 -12.46 26.59
N LYS A 38 -7.06 -12.92 25.46
CA LYS A 38 -5.87 -13.79 25.38
C LYS A 38 -4.67 -13.10 24.75
N ARG A 39 -4.82 -11.88 24.20
CA ARG A 39 -3.77 -11.22 23.41
C ARG A 39 -2.45 -11.04 24.15
N THR A 40 -2.51 -10.73 25.45
CA THR A 40 -1.31 -10.52 26.28
C THR A 40 -0.56 -11.80 26.64
N LYS A 41 -1.16 -12.96 26.40
CA LYS A 41 -0.56 -14.27 26.69
C LYS A 41 0.19 -14.85 25.50
N VAL A 42 0.13 -14.23 24.32
CA VAL A 42 0.59 -14.82 23.08
C VAL A 42 1.43 -13.82 22.29
N GLY A 43 2.62 -14.26 21.85
CA GLY A 43 3.43 -13.58 20.83
C GLY A 43 2.96 -13.96 19.42
N LEU A 44 2.87 -12.98 18.51
CA LEU A 44 2.55 -13.20 17.10
C LEU A 44 3.80 -13.03 16.25
N VAL A 45 4.19 -14.09 15.56
CA VAL A 45 5.28 -14.08 14.58
C VAL A 45 4.67 -14.23 13.19
N VAL A 46 5.17 -13.46 12.25
CA VAL A 46 4.73 -13.48 10.85
C VAL A 46 5.88 -13.89 9.96
N GLU A 47 5.73 -14.95 9.23
CA GLU A 47 6.65 -15.40 8.20
C GLU A 47 5.93 -15.25 6.85
N THR A 48 6.37 -14.28 6.03
CA THR A 48 5.60 -13.92 4.84
C THR A 48 6.47 -13.51 3.66
N GLY A 49 6.02 -13.90 2.46
CA GLY A 49 6.56 -13.40 1.19
C GLY A 49 6.06 -12.02 0.79
N GLU A 50 5.03 -11.47 1.46
CA GLU A 50 4.45 -10.18 1.05
C GLU A 50 5.25 -8.97 1.57
N ALA A 51 5.88 -9.08 2.75
CA ALA A 51 6.59 -7.96 3.38
C ALA A 51 7.95 -7.70 2.74
N ARG A 52 8.13 -6.53 2.10
CA ARG A 52 9.39 -6.16 1.43
C ARG A 52 9.85 -4.73 1.62
N GLU A 53 9.00 -3.82 2.08
CA GLU A 53 9.32 -2.40 2.25
C GLU A 53 8.81 -1.85 3.59
N VAL A 54 9.32 -0.69 3.99
CA VAL A 54 9.07 -0.07 5.31
C VAL A 54 7.59 -0.01 5.67
N HIS A 55 6.72 0.35 4.69
CA HIS A 55 5.28 0.47 4.95
C HIS A 55 4.64 -0.85 5.36
N HIS A 56 5.04 -1.96 4.72
CA HIS A 56 4.54 -3.29 5.08
C HIS A 56 4.90 -3.65 6.52
N PHE A 57 6.13 -3.38 6.94
CA PHE A 57 6.57 -3.64 8.32
C PHE A 57 5.88 -2.73 9.32
N ALA A 58 5.70 -1.45 8.98
CA ALA A 58 4.98 -0.49 9.81
C ALA A 58 3.54 -0.95 10.06
N LEU A 59 2.84 -1.43 9.03
CA LEU A 59 1.49 -1.97 9.12
C LEU A 59 1.46 -3.25 9.98
N LEU A 60 2.28 -4.25 9.67
CA LEU A 60 2.29 -5.53 10.39
C LEU A 60 2.57 -5.35 11.88
N ILE A 61 3.54 -4.49 12.24
CA ILE A 61 3.84 -4.15 13.62
C ILE A 61 2.65 -3.40 14.26
N GLY A 62 2.11 -2.40 13.57
CA GLY A 62 0.99 -1.61 14.03
C GLY A 62 -0.26 -2.45 14.34
N TYR A 63 -0.51 -3.48 13.54
CA TYR A 63 -1.61 -4.41 13.71
C TYR A 63 -1.28 -5.65 14.53
N GLY A 64 -0.13 -5.70 15.21
CA GLY A 64 0.08 -6.64 16.30
C GLY A 64 1.22 -7.64 16.12
N ALA A 65 1.95 -7.67 15.03
CA ALA A 65 3.11 -8.54 14.89
C ALA A 65 4.19 -8.20 15.92
N ASN A 66 4.75 -9.23 16.56
CA ASN A 66 5.87 -9.11 17.47
C ASN A 66 7.21 -9.31 16.75
N ALA A 67 7.23 -10.21 15.76
CA ALA A 67 8.37 -10.45 14.90
C ALA A 67 7.89 -10.73 13.48
N ILE A 68 8.71 -10.38 12.49
CA ILE A 68 8.42 -10.56 11.07
C ILE A 68 9.64 -11.19 10.41
N ASN A 69 9.44 -12.31 9.71
CA ASN A 69 10.41 -12.93 8.83
C ASN A 69 10.01 -12.70 7.37
N PRO A 70 10.61 -11.75 6.65
CA PRO A 70 10.35 -11.49 5.24
C PRO A 70 11.16 -12.43 4.35
N TYR A 71 10.90 -13.74 4.44
CA TYR A 71 11.77 -14.75 3.85
C TYR A 71 11.99 -14.56 2.34
N LEU A 72 10.92 -14.24 1.60
CA LEU A 72 11.04 -14.07 0.14
C LEU A 72 11.84 -12.82 -0.24
N ALA A 73 11.73 -11.73 0.52
CA ALA A 73 12.56 -10.55 0.30
C ALA A 73 14.04 -10.84 0.56
N LEU A 74 14.35 -11.63 1.61
CA LEU A 74 15.72 -12.03 1.90
C LEU A 74 16.27 -12.99 0.83
N ASP A 75 15.48 -13.94 0.36
CA ASP A 75 15.86 -14.86 -0.71
C ASP A 75 16.02 -14.11 -2.06
N SER A 76 15.19 -13.09 -2.30
CA SER A 76 15.30 -12.24 -3.50
C SER A 76 16.59 -11.43 -3.55
N LEU A 77 17.12 -10.98 -2.41
CA LEU A 77 18.43 -10.30 -2.36
C LEU A 77 19.55 -11.20 -2.85
N SER A 78 19.58 -12.47 -2.40
CA SER A 78 20.55 -13.45 -2.86
C SER A 78 20.45 -13.68 -4.37
N ARG A 79 19.23 -13.73 -4.90
CA ARG A 79 19.00 -13.87 -6.33
C ARG A 79 19.44 -12.65 -7.12
N LEU A 80 19.08 -11.44 -6.67
CA LEU A 80 19.49 -10.18 -7.31
C LEU A 80 21.02 -10.02 -7.36
N GLN A 81 21.72 -10.50 -6.34
CA GLN A 81 23.18 -10.52 -6.35
C GLN A 81 23.73 -11.52 -7.38
N ALA A 82 23.18 -12.73 -7.43
CA ALA A 82 23.58 -13.74 -8.42
C ALA A 82 23.31 -13.28 -9.86
N ASP A 83 22.25 -12.49 -10.09
CA ASP A 83 21.87 -11.93 -11.38
C ASP A 83 22.62 -10.61 -11.71
N GLY A 84 23.52 -10.13 -10.83
CA GLY A 84 24.36 -8.95 -11.04
C GLY A 84 23.66 -7.59 -10.84
N TYR A 85 22.48 -7.55 -10.22
CA TYR A 85 21.79 -6.31 -9.87
C TYR A 85 22.30 -5.66 -8.58
N ILE A 86 22.97 -6.43 -7.74
CA ILE A 86 23.68 -5.97 -6.53
C ILE A 86 25.17 -6.16 -6.77
N ASP A 87 25.95 -5.16 -6.39
CA ASP A 87 27.41 -5.17 -6.56
C ASP A 87 28.02 -6.42 -5.90
N ALA A 88 28.89 -7.11 -6.62
CA ALA A 88 29.54 -8.33 -6.17
C ALA A 88 30.48 -8.11 -4.99
N ASP A 89 30.87 -6.86 -4.70
CA ASP A 89 31.71 -6.49 -3.55
C ASP A 89 30.97 -6.66 -2.20
N PHE A 90 29.66 -6.80 -2.21
CA PHE A 90 28.88 -7.09 -0.99
C PHE A 90 28.76 -8.60 -0.77
N ASP A 91 29.11 -9.06 0.43
CA ASP A 91 28.74 -10.39 0.89
C ASP A 91 27.20 -10.50 1.00
N GLU A 92 26.65 -11.67 0.67
CA GLU A 92 25.20 -11.94 0.76
C GLU A 92 24.63 -11.60 2.14
N GLN A 93 25.36 -11.95 3.21
CA GLN A 93 24.92 -11.65 4.58
C GLN A 93 24.95 -10.14 4.87
N GLU A 94 25.92 -9.42 4.30
CA GLU A 94 26.01 -7.97 4.41
C GLU A 94 24.84 -7.28 3.70
N ALA A 95 24.48 -7.70 2.49
CA ALA A 95 23.32 -7.19 1.77
C ALA A 95 22.03 -7.38 2.58
N LYS A 96 21.82 -8.56 3.15
CA LYS A 96 20.70 -8.85 4.04
C LYS A 96 20.69 -7.95 5.29
N ASN A 97 21.85 -7.76 5.90
CA ASN A 97 22.00 -6.90 7.08
C ASN A 97 21.71 -5.43 6.76
N LEU A 98 22.16 -4.93 5.62
CA LEU A 98 21.89 -3.56 5.15
C LEU A 98 20.40 -3.35 4.87
N TYR A 99 19.76 -4.32 4.23
CA TYR A 99 18.31 -4.31 4.02
C TYR A 99 17.55 -4.25 5.36
N LEU A 100 17.83 -5.13 6.28
CA LEU A 100 17.21 -5.15 7.62
C LEU A 100 17.48 -3.86 8.40
N LYS A 101 18.69 -3.29 8.29
CA LYS A 101 19.05 -2.00 8.90
C LYS A 101 18.23 -0.86 8.30
N SER A 102 18.00 -0.87 6.99
CA SER A 102 17.18 0.13 6.30
C SER A 102 15.71 0.06 6.74
N LEU A 103 15.14 -1.15 6.83
CA LEU A 103 13.81 -1.37 7.33
C LEU A 103 13.65 -0.88 8.78
N LYS A 104 14.57 -1.23 9.67
CA LYS A 104 14.58 -0.77 11.07
C LYS A 104 14.61 0.76 11.15
N LYS A 105 15.50 1.41 10.40
CA LYS A 105 15.56 2.88 10.35
C LYS A 105 14.26 3.50 9.82
N GLY A 106 13.68 2.88 8.79
CA GLY A 106 12.41 3.33 8.22
C GLY A 106 11.25 3.26 9.22
N VAL A 107 11.08 2.13 9.92
CA VAL A 107 10.05 1.98 10.95
C VAL A 107 10.25 2.95 12.11
N ILE A 108 11.50 3.13 12.59
CA ILE A 108 11.81 4.11 13.62
C ILE A 108 11.44 5.53 13.15
N LYS A 109 11.71 5.86 11.89
CA LYS A 109 11.32 7.14 11.30
C LYS A 109 9.81 7.35 11.27
N VAL A 110 9.03 6.32 10.93
CA VAL A 110 7.56 6.34 11.00
C VAL A 110 7.10 6.61 12.44
N MET A 111 7.60 5.85 13.40
CA MET A 111 7.28 6.03 14.82
C MET A 111 7.62 7.44 15.31
N SER A 112 8.79 7.94 14.95
CA SER A 112 9.24 9.28 15.32
C SER A 112 8.34 10.38 14.78
N LYS A 113 7.93 10.28 13.50
CA LYS A 113 6.99 11.22 12.88
C LYS A 113 5.59 11.19 13.50
N MET A 114 5.17 10.03 14.00
CA MET A 114 3.91 9.86 14.73
C MET A 114 4.01 10.27 16.22
N GLY A 115 5.20 10.63 16.69
CA GLY A 115 5.43 10.99 18.10
C GLY A 115 5.36 9.79 19.05
N ILE A 116 5.57 8.56 18.57
CA ILE A 116 5.47 7.34 19.37
C ILE A 116 6.87 6.81 19.66
N SER A 117 7.25 6.75 20.94
CA SER A 117 8.60 6.45 21.38
C SER A 117 8.89 4.95 21.58
N THR A 118 7.88 4.11 21.72
CA THR A 118 8.06 2.68 21.98
C THR A 118 7.25 1.81 21.03
N VAL A 119 7.77 0.63 20.66
CA VAL A 119 7.04 -0.35 19.85
C VAL A 119 5.78 -0.85 20.56
N GLN A 120 5.80 -0.89 21.89
CA GLN A 120 4.62 -1.28 22.68
C GLN A 120 3.47 -0.30 22.48
N ALA A 121 3.74 1.01 22.53
CA ALA A 121 2.74 2.05 22.29
C ALA A 121 2.34 2.15 20.82
N TYR A 122 3.22 1.76 19.89
CA TYR A 122 2.95 1.75 18.44
C TYR A 122 1.94 0.66 18.05
N ARG A 123 2.00 -0.49 18.69
CA ARG A 123 1.07 -1.59 18.42
C ARG A 123 -0.36 -1.23 18.86
N GLY A 124 -1.28 -1.19 17.93
CA GLY A 124 -2.68 -0.80 18.18
C GLY A 124 -2.91 0.70 18.38
N ALA A 125 -1.96 1.56 17.99
CA ALA A 125 -2.05 3.01 18.16
C ALA A 125 -3.07 3.70 17.24
N GLN A 126 -3.75 2.97 16.35
CA GLN A 126 -4.77 3.51 15.43
C GLN A 126 -4.27 4.67 14.56
N ILE A 127 -3.05 4.55 14.06
CA ILE A 127 -2.40 5.59 13.24
C ILE A 127 -2.63 5.40 11.73
N PHE A 128 -3.36 4.37 11.34
CA PHE A 128 -3.70 4.05 9.95
C PHE A 128 -5.16 4.35 9.67
N GLU A 129 -5.46 4.58 8.41
CA GLU A 129 -6.80 4.72 7.88
C GLU A 129 -6.99 3.69 6.76
N ALA A 130 -8.15 3.03 6.74
CA ALA A 130 -8.54 2.15 5.65
C ALA A 130 -9.13 2.98 4.52
N ILE A 131 -8.62 2.77 3.31
CA ILE A 131 -9.10 3.42 2.09
C ILE A 131 -9.59 2.31 1.16
N GLY A 132 -10.89 2.30 0.89
CA GLY A 132 -11.50 1.32 -0.01
C GLY A 132 -11.83 -0.04 0.63
N LEU A 133 -11.94 -0.12 1.96
CA LEU A 133 -12.46 -1.28 2.69
C LEU A 133 -13.82 -0.98 3.31
N SER A 134 -14.75 -1.93 3.25
CA SER A 134 -16.06 -1.79 3.88
C SER A 134 -15.96 -1.73 5.41
N SER A 135 -16.85 -0.97 6.03
CA SER A 135 -16.94 -0.89 7.50
C SER A 135 -17.14 -2.26 8.13
N GLU A 136 -17.93 -3.15 7.54
CA GLU A 136 -18.12 -4.52 8.04
C GLU A 136 -16.80 -5.28 8.15
N LEU A 137 -15.97 -5.22 7.12
CA LEU A 137 -14.65 -5.86 7.11
C LEU A 137 -13.73 -5.22 8.15
N VAL A 138 -13.73 -3.89 8.22
CA VAL A 138 -12.87 -3.14 9.14
C VAL A 138 -13.26 -3.42 10.59
N ASP A 139 -14.51 -3.38 10.95
CA ASP A 139 -14.99 -3.63 12.31
C ASP A 139 -14.58 -5.01 12.81
N LYS A 140 -14.59 -6.01 11.94
CA LYS A 140 -14.26 -7.38 12.29
C LYS A 140 -12.76 -7.66 12.37
N TYR A 141 -11.99 -7.17 11.39
CA TYR A 141 -10.58 -7.55 11.21
C TYR A 141 -9.59 -6.43 11.50
N PHE A 142 -9.99 -5.17 11.39
CA PHE A 142 -9.18 -3.98 11.63
C PHE A 142 -9.85 -3.04 12.63
N THR A 143 -10.42 -3.60 13.66
CA THR A 143 -11.28 -2.94 14.66
C THR A 143 -10.75 -1.56 15.05
N LYS A 144 -11.63 -0.54 14.95
CA LYS A 144 -11.35 0.87 15.23
C LYS A 144 -10.43 1.60 14.23
N THR A 145 -10.01 0.96 13.15
CA THR A 145 -9.39 1.69 12.04
C THR A 145 -10.45 2.55 11.35
N PRO A 146 -10.23 3.86 11.15
CA PRO A 146 -11.19 4.67 10.41
C PRO A 146 -11.34 4.19 8.96
N SER A 147 -12.58 4.05 8.49
CA SER A 147 -12.91 3.82 7.08
C SER A 147 -13.99 4.83 6.70
N ARG A 148 -13.59 5.94 6.06
CA ARG A 148 -14.48 7.05 5.75
C ARG A 148 -15.09 6.97 4.36
N ILE A 149 -14.57 6.09 3.53
CA ILE A 149 -14.89 6.04 2.10
C ILE A 149 -15.68 4.78 1.75
N GLU A 150 -15.67 3.77 2.64
CA GLU A 150 -16.18 2.44 2.36
C GLU A 150 -15.39 1.74 1.24
N GLY A 151 -15.88 0.64 0.73
CA GLY A 151 -15.25 -0.10 -0.36
C GLY A 151 -15.54 -1.59 -0.34
N VAL A 152 -14.51 -2.38 -0.69
CA VAL A 152 -14.63 -3.82 -0.89
C VAL A 152 -14.73 -4.60 0.41
N GLY A 153 -15.46 -5.69 0.37
CA GLY A 153 -15.59 -6.65 1.45
C GLY A 153 -14.62 -7.83 1.34
N LEU A 154 -14.83 -8.81 2.22
CA LEU A 154 -13.98 -10.00 2.28
C LEU A 154 -14.06 -10.86 1.00
N ALA A 155 -15.22 -10.89 0.34
CA ALA A 155 -15.40 -11.65 -0.89
C ALA A 155 -14.54 -11.13 -2.04
N GLU A 156 -14.45 -9.81 -2.19
CA GLU A 156 -13.65 -9.15 -3.22
C GLU A 156 -12.16 -9.35 -2.94
N LEU A 157 -11.72 -9.18 -1.68
CA LEU A 157 -10.34 -9.49 -1.27
C LEU A 157 -9.96 -10.94 -1.56
N GLY A 158 -10.90 -11.87 -1.34
CA GLY A 158 -10.71 -13.28 -1.67
C GLY A 158 -10.54 -13.49 -3.18
N LYS A 159 -11.36 -12.85 -4.01
CA LYS A 159 -11.26 -12.90 -5.48
C LYS A 159 -9.92 -12.36 -5.98
N GLU A 160 -9.48 -11.21 -5.45
CA GLU A 160 -8.19 -10.62 -5.80
C GLU A 160 -7.01 -11.51 -5.40
N THR A 161 -7.08 -12.10 -4.21
CA THR A 161 -6.05 -13.04 -3.72
C THR A 161 -5.95 -14.26 -4.62
N VAL A 162 -7.09 -14.88 -4.95
CA VAL A 162 -7.13 -16.04 -5.87
C VAL A 162 -6.67 -15.62 -7.27
N GLY A 163 -7.03 -14.42 -7.74
CA GLY A 163 -6.57 -13.90 -9.04
C GLY A 163 -5.05 -13.80 -9.10
N ARG A 164 -4.41 -13.19 -8.11
CA ARG A 164 -2.94 -13.13 -8.00
C ARG A 164 -2.31 -14.51 -7.88
N HIS A 165 -2.90 -15.39 -7.08
CA HIS A 165 -2.41 -16.75 -6.90
C HIS A 165 -2.41 -17.53 -8.22
N ARG A 166 -3.47 -17.44 -9.04
CA ARG A 166 -3.54 -18.09 -10.37
C ARG A 166 -2.47 -17.60 -11.33
N ILE A 167 -2.08 -16.33 -11.24
CA ILE A 167 -0.96 -15.80 -12.03
C ILE A 167 0.36 -16.44 -11.62
N GLY A 168 0.57 -16.67 -10.32
CA GLY A 168 1.76 -17.31 -9.77
C GLY A 168 1.82 -18.83 -10.02
N PHE A 169 0.66 -19.46 -10.20
CA PHE A 169 0.53 -20.92 -10.46
C PHE A 169 -0.30 -21.15 -11.72
N PRO A 170 0.25 -20.89 -12.92
CA PRO A 170 -0.48 -21.10 -14.17
C PRO A 170 -0.71 -22.59 -14.46
N ASP A 171 -1.86 -22.93 -15.05
CA ASP A 171 -2.24 -24.31 -15.39
C ASP A 171 -1.36 -24.96 -16.47
N ARG A 172 -0.41 -24.25 -17.06
CA ARG A 172 0.48 -24.75 -18.12
C ARG A 172 1.87 -25.02 -17.56
N GLU A 173 2.35 -26.25 -17.71
CA GLU A 173 3.75 -26.60 -17.47
C GLU A 173 4.69 -25.76 -18.36
N GLY A 174 5.67 -25.11 -17.74
CA GLY A 174 6.64 -24.24 -18.43
C GLY A 174 6.18 -22.82 -18.69
N GLY A 175 4.98 -22.46 -18.25
CA GLY A 175 4.46 -21.09 -18.37
C GLY A 175 4.89 -20.19 -17.23
N LEU A 176 6.19 -19.94 -17.09
CA LEU A 176 6.64 -18.74 -16.37
C LEU A 176 6.14 -17.55 -17.19
N SER A 177 5.05 -16.92 -16.74
CA SER A 177 4.71 -15.60 -17.27
C SER A 177 5.87 -14.68 -16.91
N ASP A 178 6.39 -13.96 -17.88
CA ASP A 178 7.34 -12.90 -17.62
C ASP A 178 6.79 -12.02 -16.49
N LEU A 179 7.67 -11.59 -15.59
CA LEU A 179 7.27 -10.65 -14.57
C LEU A 179 6.68 -9.40 -15.25
N SER A 180 5.64 -8.83 -14.67
CA SER A 180 5.06 -7.59 -15.16
C SER A 180 6.13 -6.50 -15.25
N TRP A 181 5.99 -5.58 -16.21
CA TRP A 181 6.91 -4.45 -16.38
C TRP A 181 7.04 -3.57 -15.13
N GLY A 182 6.20 -3.77 -14.14
CA GLY A 182 6.18 -3.00 -12.90
C GLY A 182 5.65 -1.59 -13.14
N GLY A 183 6.40 -0.59 -12.66
CA GLY A 183 6.03 0.81 -12.86
C GLY A 183 5.21 1.40 -11.72
N VAL A 184 5.12 0.73 -10.56
CA VAL A 184 4.37 1.24 -9.40
C VAL A 184 4.99 2.53 -8.87
N TYR A 185 6.32 2.59 -8.75
CA TYR A 185 7.02 3.74 -8.16
C TYR A 185 7.47 4.80 -9.16
N GLN A 186 7.63 4.41 -10.41
CA GLN A 186 7.94 5.34 -11.49
C GLN A 186 7.37 4.82 -12.80
N TRP A 187 7.06 5.73 -13.72
CA TRP A 187 6.53 5.39 -15.01
C TRP A 187 7.44 4.41 -15.79
N ARG A 188 6.83 3.40 -16.39
CA ARG A 188 7.42 2.46 -17.34
C ARG A 188 6.51 2.36 -18.57
N ARG A 189 7.07 2.14 -19.75
CA ARG A 189 6.32 2.15 -21.01
C ARG A 189 5.08 1.24 -20.99
N ASP A 190 5.22 0.02 -20.56
CA ASP A 190 4.14 -0.98 -20.54
C ASP A 190 3.73 -1.34 -19.10
N GLY A 191 4.05 -0.46 -18.16
CA GLY A 191 3.74 -0.59 -16.76
C GLY A 191 2.45 0.10 -16.35
N GLU A 192 2.26 0.29 -15.05
CA GLU A 192 1.12 0.97 -14.48
C GLU A 192 1.00 2.42 -15.00
N TYR A 193 -0.24 2.85 -15.26
CA TYR A 193 -0.51 4.22 -15.69
C TYR A 193 -0.26 5.23 -14.56
N HIS A 194 0.45 6.30 -14.88
CA HIS A 194 0.68 7.44 -13.98
C HIS A 194 0.05 8.70 -14.57
N LEU A 195 -0.54 9.53 -13.71
CA LEU A 195 -1.08 10.83 -14.12
C LEU A 195 0.00 11.70 -14.76
N PHE A 196 1.18 11.75 -14.12
CA PHE A 196 2.36 12.42 -14.68
C PHE A 196 3.23 11.41 -15.44
N ASN A 197 2.99 11.33 -16.70
CA ASN A 197 3.68 10.47 -17.66
C ASN A 197 4.38 11.33 -18.74
N PRO A 198 5.17 10.77 -19.65
CA PRO A 198 5.87 11.54 -20.68
C PRO A 198 4.96 12.43 -21.53
N ASP A 199 3.71 12.03 -21.80
CA ASP A 199 2.79 12.83 -22.61
C ASP A 199 2.27 14.05 -21.85
N THR A 200 1.83 13.88 -20.60
CA THR A 200 1.37 15.01 -19.77
C THR A 200 2.51 16.00 -19.48
N VAL A 201 3.71 15.49 -19.17
CA VAL A 201 4.90 16.32 -18.92
C VAL A 201 5.29 17.09 -20.19
N PHE A 202 5.32 16.42 -21.35
CA PHE A 202 5.62 17.06 -22.64
C PHE A 202 4.65 18.20 -22.95
N ARG A 203 3.34 17.97 -22.80
CA ARG A 203 2.32 18.99 -23.08
C ARG A 203 2.45 20.20 -22.18
N LEU A 204 2.68 20.01 -20.89
CA LEU A 204 2.91 21.10 -19.96
C LEU A 204 4.16 21.91 -20.33
N GLN A 205 5.27 21.24 -20.61
CA GLN A 205 6.51 21.90 -21.04
C GLN A 205 6.35 22.64 -22.36
N HIS A 206 5.64 22.05 -23.32
CA HIS A 206 5.38 22.68 -24.62
C HIS A 206 4.49 23.91 -24.46
N ALA A 207 3.40 23.81 -23.68
CA ALA A 207 2.52 24.94 -23.41
C ALA A 207 3.27 26.11 -22.79
N THR A 208 4.08 25.87 -21.77
CA THR A 208 4.83 26.90 -21.05
C THR A 208 5.91 27.55 -21.92
N ARG A 209 6.62 26.77 -22.73
CA ARG A 209 7.67 27.31 -23.63
C ARG A 209 7.11 28.08 -24.81
N SER A 210 5.99 27.64 -25.37
CA SER A 210 5.36 28.27 -26.54
C SER A 210 4.37 29.39 -26.19
N GLY A 211 3.91 29.47 -24.94
CA GLY A 211 2.86 30.39 -24.52
C GLY A 211 1.50 30.10 -25.13
N LYS A 212 1.29 28.90 -25.69
CA LYS A 212 0.05 28.52 -26.40
C LYS A 212 -0.98 27.98 -25.42
N ARG A 213 -2.09 28.71 -25.28
CA ARG A 213 -3.19 28.36 -24.38
C ARG A 213 -3.90 27.06 -24.80
N GLU A 214 -3.97 26.79 -26.10
CA GLU A 214 -4.60 25.57 -26.65
C GLU A 214 -3.90 24.31 -26.15
N ILE A 215 -2.55 24.33 -26.15
CA ILE A 215 -1.74 23.19 -25.66
C ILE A 215 -1.89 23.04 -24.14
N PHE A 216 -1.99 24.15 -23.41
CA PHE A 216 -2.29 24.10 -21.97
C PHE A 216 -3.67 23.49 -21.70
N LYS A 217 -4.66 23.82 -22.53
CA LYS A 217 -5.99 23.22 -22.43
C LYS A 217 -5.97 21.72 -22.68
N GLU A 218 -5.22 21.23 -23.68
CA GLU A 218 -5.01 19.80 -23.89
C GLU A 218 -4.37 19.11 -22.67
N TYR A 219 -3.40 19.77 -22.04
CA TYR A 219 -2.81 19.28 -20.79
C TYR A 219 -3.85 19.18 -19.65
N THR A 220 -4.65 20.23 -19.45
CA THR A 220 -5.66 20.22 -18.38
C THR A 220 -6.73 19.15 -18.61
N GLU A 221 -7.15 18.94 -19.86
CA GLU A 221 -8.09 17.88 -20.22
C GLU A 221 -7.55 16.48 -19.88
N LEU A 222 -6.25 16.24 -20.10
CA LEU A 222 -5.59 14.96 -19.74
C LEU A 222 -5.49 14.76 -18.23
N VAL A 223 -5.22 15.82 -17.47
CA VAL A 223 -5.01 15.74 -16.03
C VAL A 223 -6.35 15.72 -15.25
N ASP A 224 -7.30 16.55 -15.68
CA ASP A 224 -8.57 16.72 -14.97
C ASP A 224 -9.60 15.65 -15.38
N ASN A 225 -9.62 15.24 -16.65
CA ASN A 225 -10.55 14.24 -17.13
C ASN A 225 -9.99 12.82 -16.95
N GLN A 226 -10.18 12.26 -15.77
CA GLN A 226 -9.71 10.91 -15.44
C GLN A 226 -10.74 9.80 -15.72
N SER A 227 -11.81 10.09 -16.49
CA SER A 227 -12.88 9.12 -16.75
C SER A 227 -12.40 7.81 -17.43
N ARG A 228 -11.27 7.84 -18.15
CA ARG A 228 -10.70 6.67 -18.82
C ARG A 228 -9.55 6.03 -18.07
N ASN A 229 -8.74 6.84 -17.40
CA ASN A 229 -7.52 6.41 -16.72
C ASN A 229 -7.52 6.97 -15.30
N LEU A 230 -8.08 6.21 -14.38
CA LEU A 230 -8.19 6.57 -12.96
C LEU A 230 -6.83 6.46 -12.29
N ALA A 231 -6.06 7.54 -12.30
CA ALA A 231 -4.68 7.56 -11.82
C ALA A 231 -4.51 8.14 -10.41
N THR A 232 -5.58 8.69 -9.82
CA THR A 232 -5.56 9.30 -8.49
C THR A 232 -6.82 8.95 -7.72
N LEU A 233 -6.75 8.99 -6.38
CA LEU A 233 -7.93 8.82 -5.52
C LEU A 233 -9.03 9.83 -5.86
N ARG A 234 -8.65 11.07 -6.21
CA ARG A 234 -9.61 12.10 -6.63
C ARG A 234 -10.45 11.67 -7.84
N GLY A 235 -9.83 10.97 -8.80
CA GLY A 235 -10.52 10.47 -10.00
C GLY A 235 -11.45 9.29 -9.73
N LEU A 236 -11.30 8.60 -8.59
CA LEU A 236 -12.15 7.47 -8.19
C LEU A 236 -13.46 7.89 -7.50
N PHE A 237 -13.57 9.15 -7.09
CA PHE A 237 -14.70 9.63 -6.32
C PHE A 237 -15.53 10.64 -7.09
N GLU A 238 -16.84 10.56 -6.91
CA GLU A 238 -17.81 11.56 -7.33
C GLU A 238 -18.16 12.46 -6.16
N ILE A 239 -18.45 13.74 -6.46
CA ILE A 239 -18.96 14.67 -5.46
C ILE A 239 -20.45 14.35 -5.27
N SER A 240 -20.81 14.00 -4.06
CA SER A 240 -22.22 13.81 -3.69
C SER A 240 -22.87 15.17 -3.39
N GLU A 241 -23.96 15.46 -4.06
CA GLU A 241 -24.80 16.61 -3.74
C GLU A 241 -25.64 16.30 -2.50
N SER A 242 -25.11 16.64 -1.32
CA SER A 242 -25.76 16.31 -0.04
C SER A 242 -26.55 17.45 0.59
N GLN A 243 -26.48 18.66 0.02
CA GLN A 243 -27.11 19.88 0.57
C GLN A 243 -27.83 20.69 -0.51
N THR A 244 -28.73 21.57 -0.07
CA THR A 244 -29.37 22.53 -0.95
C THR A 244 -28.31 23.43 -1.61
N PRO A 245 -28.30 23.56 -2.94
CA PRO A 245 -27.37 24.45 -3.62
C PRO A 245 -27.50 25.87 -3.13
N VAL A 246 -26.38 26.56 -2.95
CA VAL A 246 -26.35 28.00 -2.66
C VAL A 246 -26.29 28.80 -3.97
N SER A 247 -26.78 30.02 -3.95
CA SER A 247 -26.65 30.91 -5.10
C SER A 247 -25.19 31.16 -5.45
N ILE A 248 -24.88 31.33 -6.73
CA ILE A 248 -23.53 31.67 -7.17
C ILE A 248 -23.04 33.00 -6.57
N ASP A 249 -23.97 33.92 -6.27
CA ASP A 249 -23.68 35.22 -5.66
C ASP A 249 -23.31 35.12 -4.17
N GLU A 250 -23.60 33.98 -3.54
CA GLU A 250 -23.21 33.68 -2.16
C GLU A 250 -21.81 33.02 -2.08
N VAL A 251 -21.27 32.58 -3.24
CA VAL A 251 -19.94 31.97 -3.31
C VAL A 251 -18.90 33.08 -3.23
N GLU A 252 -17.93 32.89 -2.35
CA GLU A 252 -16.85 33.86 -2.14
C GLU A 252 -16.07 34.11 -3.45
N PRO A 253 -15.88 35.39 -3.85
CA PRO A 253 -15.14 35.70 -5.08
C PRO A 253 -13.63 35.43 -4.93
N VAL A 254 -12.96 35.19 -6.07
CA VAL A 254 -11.54 34.84 -6.10
C VAL A 254 -10.65 35.89 -5.42
N GLU A 255 -11.03 37.16 -5.49
CA GLU A 255 -10.30 38.27 -4.88
C GLU A 255 -10.25 38.16 -3.35
N GLU A 256 -11.31 37.69 -2.72
CA GLU A 256 -11.34 37.45 -1.28
C GLU A 256 -10.49 36.25 -0.87
N ILE A 257 -10.45 35.20 -1.71
CA ILE A 257 -9.57 34.05 -1.51
C ILE A 257 -8.11 34.50 -1.57
N PHE A 258 -7.72 35.31 -2.58
CA PHE A 258 -6.36 35.83 -2.70
C PHE A 258 -5.93 36.69 -1.50
N LYS A 259 -6.83 37.47 -0.93
CA LYS A 259 -6.51 38.29 0.26
C LYS A 259 -6.05 37.43 1.44
N ARG A 260 -6.63 36.24 1.63
CA ARG A 260 -6.26 35.33 2.73
C ARG A 260 -4.88 34.69 2.55
N PHE A 261 -4.43 34.52 1.31
CA PHE A 261 -3.12 33.91 0.98
C PHE A 261 -2.03 34.92 0.67
N LYS A 262 -2.34 36.22 0.73
CA LYS A 262 -1.35 37.29 0.55
C LYS A 262 -0.53 37.41 1.82
N THR A 263 0.75 36.99 1.76
CA THR A 263 1.76 37.14 2.81
C THR A 263 2.47 38.47 2.68
#